data_ca4a8962ef00b2fedf1984ce74c045ef
#
_entry.id   ca4a8962ef00b2fedf1984ce74c045ef
#
_cell.length_a   1.000
_cell.length_b   1.000
_cell.length_c   1.000
_cell.angle_alpha   90.00
_cell.angle_beta   90.00
_cell.angle_gamma   90.00
#
_symmetry.space_group_name_H-M   'P 1'
#
loop_
_entity.id
_entity.type
_entity.pdbx_description
1 polymer ?
#
loop_
_entity_poly.entity_id
_entity_poly.type
_entity_poly.pdbx_seq_one_letter_code
_entity_poly.pdbx_strand_id
1 'polypeptide(L)'
;IYDINILGSISFKGTTKDPRFGNPTPRIAECENGMLNSVGLQNPGVDKVISQELPKLKSCFSKPVMANVSGFSVDDYVYTVEKLDSESQIGWFEINISCPNVHGGGLAFGTSANNAAAVTKAVKKVTKKPVIIKLSPNVTDIAEIAKACEAEGADGISLINTLLGMKIDLKTKKPVLANKAGGVSGPAIKPVAVRMIYQ
;
A
#
# COMPACT_ATOMS: atom_id res chain seq x y z
N ILE A 1 5.96 14.20 23.51
CA ILE A 1 6.25 13.53 22.25
C ILE A 1 7.73 13.19 22.25
N TYR A 2 8.15 12.14 21.59
CA TYR A 2 9.51 11.59 21.60
C TYR A 2 10.30 11.97 20.33
N ASP A 3 11.62 11.82 20.37
CA ASP A 3 12.47 11.91 19.17
C ASP A 3 12.18 10.74 18.23
N ILE A 4 11.73 11.02 17.00
CA ILE A 4 11.40 9.98 16.02
C ILE A 4 12.61 9.14 15.58
N ASN A 5 13.84 9.61 15.83
CA ASN A 5 15.08 8.89 15.53
C ASN A 5 15.31 7.65 16.43
N ILE A 6 14.49 7.43 17.48
CA ILE A 6 14.48 6.14 18.18
C ILE A 6 13.95 5.00 17.31
N LEU A 7 13.13 5.29 16.28
CA LEU A 7 12.63 4.30 15.34
C LEU A 7 13.77 3.79 14.45
N GLY A 8 13.69 2.52 14.04
CA GLY A 8 14.62 1.91 13.10
C GLY A 8 14.46 2.45 11.68
N SER A 9 13.22 2.66 11.27
CA SER A 9 12.82 3.22 9.97
C SER A 9 11.40 3.76 10.03
N ILE A 10 10.98 4.47 8.97
CA ILE A 10 9.63 4.98 8.76
C ILE A 10 9.18 4.60 7.36
N SER A 11 7.94 4.11 7.22
CA SER A 11 7.26 4.02 5.94
C SER A 11 6.45 5.28 5.70
N PHE A 12 6.69 5.96 4.60
CA PHE A 12 5.87 7.12 4.27
C PHE A 12 4.61 6.74 3.46
N LYS A 13 3.72 7.70 3.29
CA LYS A 13 2.43 7.52 2.59
C LYS A 13 2.61 6.96 1.19
N GLY A 14 1.77 5.98 0.84
CA GLY A 14 1.75 5.39 -0.49
C GLY A 14 1.70 6.46 -1.58
N THR A 15 2.73 6.46 -2.43
CA THR A 15 2.97 7.45 -3.47
C THR A 15 2.56 6.88 -4.82
N THR A 16 1.84 7.67 -5.60
CA THR A 16 1.48 7.37 -6.98
C THR A 16 2.21 8.31 -7.93
N LYS A 17 2.29 7.94 -9.21
CA LYS A 17 2.86 8.78 -10.27
C LYS A 17 2.25 10.18 -10.21
N ASP A 18 0.93 10.27 -10.36
CA ASP A 18 0.19 11.53 -10.33
C ASP A 18 -0.41 11.80 -8.94
N PRO A 19 -0.67 13.09 -8.58
CA PRO A 19 -1.33 13.43 -7.34
C PRO A 19 -2.77 12.90 -7.29
N ARG A 20 -3.22 12.52 -6.08
CA ARG A 20 -4.58 12.04 -5.84
C ARG A 20 -5.22 12.75 -4.66
N PHE A 21 -6.44 13.23 -4.85
CA PHE A 21 -7.25 13.82 -3.76
C PHE A 21 -7.89 12.78 -2.85
N GLY A 22 -7.96 11.52 -3.32
CA GLY A 22 -8.68 10.43 -2.66
C GLY A 22 -10.17 10.42 -3.00
N ASN A 23 -10.89 9.53 -2.33
CA ASN A 23 -12.33 9.33 -2.54
C ASN A 23 -13.16 10.40 -1.80
N PRO A 24 -14.44 10.61 -2.19
CA PRO A 24 -15.37 11.46 -1.46
C PRO A 24 -15.56 11.05 0.01
N THR A 25 -15.87 12.02 0.85
CA THR A 25 -16.22 11.79 2.26
C THR A 25 -17.72 11.48 2.41
N PRO A 26 -18.10 10.75 3.49
CA PRO A 26 -17.30 10.14 4.53
C PRO A 26 -16.50 8.93 4.00
N ARG A 27 -15.21 8.87 4.32
CA ARG A 27 -14.31 7.83 3.81
C ARG A 27 -13.53 7.08 4.90
N ILE A 28 -13.85 7.37 6.16
CA ILE A 28 -13.36 6.67 7.35
C ILE A 28 -14.54 6.50 8.31
N ALA A 29 -14.67 5.33 8.93
CA ALA A 29 -15.66 5.05 9.94
C ALA A 29 -15.14 4.01 10.93
N GLU A 30 -15.50 4.17 12.22
CA GLU A 30 -15.24 3.15 13.22
C GLU A 30 -16.18 1.96 13.02
N CYS A 31 -15.69 0.77 13.32
CA CYS A 31 -16.47 -0.45 13.43
C CYS A 31 -16.02 -1.23 14.69
N GLU A 32 -16.74 -2.28 15.06
CA GLU A 32 -16.39 -3.09 16.21
C GLU A 32 -14.99 -3.67 16.07
N ASN A 33 -14.13 -3.36 17.06
CA ASN A 33 -12.74 -3.77 17.10
C ASN A 33 -11.89 -3.39 15.87
N GLY A 34 -12.25 -2.29 15.20
CA GLY A 34 -11.48 -1.87 14.02
C GLY A 34 -11.97 -0.57 13.40
N MET A 35 -11.45 -0.34 12.22
CA MET A 35 -11.74 0.84 11.40
C MET A 35 -11.99 0.44 9.96
N LEU A 36 -12.98 1.06 9.36
CA LEU A 36 -13.25 1.03 7.92
C LEU A 36 -12.67 2.26 7.27
N ASN A 37 -11.93 2.09 6.18
CA ASN A 37 -11.48 3.23 5.39
C ASN A 37 -11.62 2.98 3.88
N SER A 38 -11.88 4.05 3.16
CA SER A 38 -11.90 4.14 1.72
C SER A 38 -11.24 5.45 1.27
N VAL A 39 -10.05 5.74 1.80
CA VAL A 39 -9.33 7.00 1.55
C VAL A 39 -8.97 7.18 0.07
N GLY A 40 -8.62 6.10 -0.64
CA GLY A 40 -8.36 6.15 -2.09
C GLY A 40 -7.00 6.71 -2.47
N LEU A 41 -5.94 6.35 -1.74
CA LEU A 41 -4.55 6.71 -2.03
C LEU A 41 -4.28 8.23 -2.09
N GLN A 42 -4.93 9.02 -1.24
CA GLN A 42 -4.64 10.47 -1.19
C GLN A 42 -3.14 10.70 -0.97
N ASN A 43 -2.50 11.36 -1.94
CA ASN A 43 -1.08 11.71 -1.89
C ASN A 43 -0.75 12.81 -2.92
N PRO A 44 0.37 13.53 -2.76
CA PRO A 44 0.69 14.67 -3.62
C PRO A 44 1.33 14.29 -4.97
N GLY A 45 1.55 13.00 -5.25
CA GLY A 45 2.28 12.51 -6.41
C GLY A 45 3.81 12.49 -6.19
N VAL A 46 4.51 11.67 -6.98
CA VAL A 46 5.94 11.39 -6.79
C VAL A 46 6.81 12.64 -6.88
N ASP A 47 6.54 13.55 -7.80
CA ASP A 47 7.37 14.75 -7.98
C ASP A 47 7.32 15.68 -6.75
N LYS A 48 6.14 15.85 -6.12
CA LYS A 48 6.02 16.60 -4.87
C LYS A 48 6.58 15.86 -3.67
N VAL A 49 6.49 14.53 -3.64
CA VAL A 49 7.14 13.73 -2.60
C VAL A 49 8.65 14.00 -2.62
N ILE A 50 9.28 13.95 -3.78
CA ILE A 50 10.72 14.20 -3.94
C ILE A 50 11.07 15.65 -3.61
N SER A 51 10.35 16.61 -4.17
CA SER A 51 10.73 18.02 -4.03
C SER A 51 10.34 18.68 -2.71
N GLN A 52 9.36 18.15 -1.99
CA GLN A 52 8.83 18.80 -0.78
C GLN A 52 8.79 17.88 0.46
N GLU A 53 8.30 16.64 0.34
CA GLU A 53 8.06 15.81 1.51
C GLU A 53 9.33 15.10 2.01
N LEU A 54 10.14 14.55 1.13
CA LEU A 54 11.43 13.93 1.50
C LEU A 54 12.40 14.94 2.14
N PRO A 55 12.59 16.16 1.62
CA PRO A 55 13.42 17.16 2.31
C PRO A 55 12.94 17.49 3.73
N LYS A 56 11.63 17.62 3.95
CA LYS A 56 11.05 17.82 5.28
C LYS A 56 11.31 16.62 6.20
N LEU A 57 11.11 15.40 5.69
CA LEU A 57 11.37 14.19 6.45
C LEU A 57 12.85 14.09 6.82
N LYS A 58 13.75 14.35 5.89
CA LYS A 58 15.20 14.34 6.11
C LYS A 58 15.66 15.34 7.17
N SER A 59 14.96 16.46 7.33
CA SER A 59 15.30 17.46 8.37
C SER A 59 15.00 16.99 9.79
N CYS A 60 14.16 15.97 9.99
CA CYS A 60 13.76 15.46 11.30
C CYS A 60 14.03 13.96 11.51
N PHE A 61 14.35 13.20 10.46
CA PHE A 61 14.66 11.78 10.54
C PHE A 61 15.88 11.43 9.67
N SER A 62 16.94 10.93 10.31
CA SER A 62 18.25 10.74 9.66
C SER A 62 18.46 9.33 9.06
N LYS A 63 17.60 8.38 9.41
CA LYS A 63 17.77 6.96 9.00
C LYS A 63 17.09 6.69 7.65
N PRO A 64 17.45 5.56 6.99
CA PRO A 64 16.77 5.14 5.77
C PRO A 64 15.27 4.93 5.99
N VAL A 65 14.47 5.27 4.98
CA VAL A 65 13.01 5.16 4.99
C VAL A 65 12.53 4.15 3.94
N MET A 66 11.37 3.58 4.19
CA MET A 66 10.66 2.71 3.25
C MET A 66 9.72 3.54 2.37
N ALA A 67 9.93 3.47 1.07
CA ALA A 67 9.03 4.11 0.10
C ALA A 67 7.86 3.18 -0.21
N ASN A 68 6.65 3.50 0.26
CA ASN A 68 5.45 2.80 -0.16
C ASN A 68 4.98 3.35 -1.52
N VAL A 69 4.90 2.48 -2.52
CA VAL A 69 4.56 2.83 -3.91
C VAL A 69 3.27 2.13 -4.32
N SER A 70 2.38 2.88 -4.96
CA SER A 70 1.13 2.38 -5.53
C SER A 70 0.99 2.85 -6.97
N GLY A 71 0.34 2.06 -7.82
CA GLY A 71 0.11 2.37 -9.23
C GLY A 71 -1.18 1.76 -9.76
N PHE A 72 -1.56 2.14 -10.98
CA PHE A 72 -2.75 1.66 -11.70
C PHE A 72 -2.40 0.89 -12.97
N SER A 73 -1.13 0.93 -13.35
CA SER A 73 -0.52 0.16 -14.40
C SER A 73 0.88 -0.27 -13.98
N VAL A 74 1.47 -1.26 -14.65
CA VAL A 74 2.87 -1.66 -14.42
C VAL A 74 3.80 -0.45 -14.64
N ASP A 75 3.54 0.36 -15.66
CA ASP A 75 4.33 1.55 -15.97
C ASP A 75 4.28 2.61 -14.87
N ASP A 76 3.15 2.75 -14.16
CA ASP A 76 3.06 3.68 -13.05
C ASP A 76 3.97 3.26 -11.88
N TYR A 77 4.02 1.95 -11.58
CA TYR A 77 4.94 1.43 -10.56
C TYR A 77 6.40 1.67 -10.96
N VAL A 78 6.75 1.31 -12.20
CA VAL A 78 8.10 1.49 -12.74
C VAL A 78 8.51 2.95 -12.67
N TYR A 79 7.71 3.85 -13.24
CA TYR A 79 7.97 5.29 -13.23
C TYR A 79 8.19 5.84 -11.82
N THR A 80 7.31 5.47 -10.89
CA THR A 80 7.39 5.97 -9.49
C THR A 80 8.63 5.46 -8.80
N VAL A 81 8.99 4.18 -8.99
CA VAL A 81 10.20 3.59 -8.41
C VAL A 81 11.45 4.21 -9.00
N GLU A 82 11.56 4.35 -10.33
CA GLU A 82 12.71 5.00 -10.98
C GLU A 82 12.97 6.41 -10.45
N LYS A 83 11.91 7.21 -10.30
CA LYS A 83 12.01 8.56 -9.74
C LYS A 83 12.54 8.57 -8.31
N LEU A 84 12.02 7.66 -7.47
CA LEU A 84 12.39 7.58 -6.07
C LEU A 84 13.74 6.86 -5.82
N ASP A 85 14.22 6.06 -6.77
CA ASP A 85 15.45 5.27 -6.61
C ASP A 85 16.71 6.13 -6.44
N SER A 86 16.72 7.32 -7.07
CA SER A 86 17.80 8.30 -6.94
C SER A 86 17.88 8.96 -5.56
N GLU A 87 16.82 8.87 -4.75
CA GLU A 87 16.78 9.51 -3.42
C GLU A 87 17.59 8.73 -2.39
N SER A 88 18.63 9.34 -1.86
CA SER A 88 19.58 8.70 -0.94
C SER A 88 18.99 8.23 0.38
N GLN A 89 17.90 8.86 0.86
CA GLN A 89 17.25 8.51 2.10
C GLN A 89 16.35 7.25 1.95
N ILE A 90 15.96 6.88 0.73
CA ILE A 90 15.17 5.68 0.49
C ILE A 90 16.08 4.46 0.56
N GLY A 91 15.84 3.60 1.58
CA GLY A 91 16.57 2.35 1.78
C GLY A 91 15.99 1.16 1.03
N TRP A 92 14.66 1.11 0.89
CA TRP A 92 13.92 0.04 0.21
C TRP A 92 12.52 0.47 -0.20
N PHE A 93 11.90 -0.33 -1.06
CA PHE A 93 10.56 -0.11 -1.57
C PHE A 93 9.56 -1.11 -1.00
N GLU A 94 8.36 -0.65 -0.64
CA GLU A 94 7.18 -1.48 -0.43
C GLU A 94 6.18 -1.22 -1.57
N ILE A 95 6.00 -2.20 -2.44
CA ILE A 95 5.12 -2.11 -3.60
C ILE A 95 3.73 -2.59 -3.19
N ASN A 96 2.81 -1.64 -3.08
CA ASN A 96 1.43 -1.90 -2.69
C ASN A 96 0.59 -2.27 -3.92
N ILE A 97 0.46 -3.56 -4.18
CA ILE A 97 -0.35 -4.11 -5.29
C ILE A 97 -1.81 -4.36 -4.89
N SER A 98 -2.23 -3.94 -3.69
CA SER A 98 -3.46 -4.43 -3.02
C SER A 98 -4.51 -3.35 -2.83
N CYS A 99 -4.56 -2.25 -3.58
CA CYS A 99 -5.52 -1.19 -3.28
C CYS A 99 -6.94 -1.53 -3.75
N PRO A 100 -7.87 -1.95 -2.85
CA PRO A 100 -9.24 -2.29 -3.24
C PRO A 100 -10.11 -1.07 -3.50
N ASN A 101 -9.65 0.13 -3.13
CA ASN A 101 -10.45 1.36 -3.04
C ASN A 101 -10.34 2.25 -4.29
N VAL A 102 -10.00 1.68 -5.46
CA VAL A 102 -9.81 2.45 -6.68
C VAL A 102 -10.75 1.96 -7.76
N HIS A 103 -11.75 2.79 -8.08
CA HIS A 103 -12.61 2.59 -9.25
C HIS A 103 -11.89 3.09 -10.52
N GLY A 104 -11.87 2.26 -11.56
CA GLY A 104 -11.37 2.63 -12.87
C GLY A 104 -10.15 1.84 -13.33
N GLY A 105 -10.38 0.58 -13.73
CA GLY A 105 -9.47 -0.18 -14.60
C GLY A 105 -8.21 -0.79 -13.96
N GLY A 106 -7.93 -0.50 -12.72
CA GLY A 106 -6.92 -1.24 -11.99
C GLY A 106 -7.45 -2.62 -11.64
N LEU A 107 -7.23 -3.60 -12.50
CA LEU A 107 -7.20 -4.98 -12.05
C LEU A 107 -6.43 -4.98 -10.74
N ALA A 108 -7.02 -5.51 -9.70
CA ALA A 108 -6.34 -5.65 -8.44
C ALA A 108 -5.11 -6.54 -8.70
N PHE A 109 -3.96 -5.90 -8.94
CA PHE A 109 -2.71 -6.62 -9.22
C PHE A 109 -2.42 -7.67 -8.14
N GLY A 110 -2.91 -7.42 -6.94
CA GLY A 110 -2.78 -8.31 -5.81
C GLY A 110 -3.76 -9.48 -5.74
N THR A 111 -4.68 -9.66 -6.70
CA THR A 111 -5.63 -10.80 -6.72
C THR A 111 -5.28 -11.86 -7.75
N SER A 112 -4.20 -11.67 -8.52
CA SER A 112 -3.72 -12.60 -9.54
C SER A 112 -2.21 -12.78 -9.40
N ALA A 113 -1.76 -14.03 -9.28
CA ALA A 113 -0.34 -14.36 -9.21
C ALA A 113 0.44 -13.83 -10.43
N ASN A 114 -0.13 -13.96 -11.64
CA ASN A 114 0.50 -13.47 -12.87
C ASN A 114 0.67 -11.94 -12.87
N ASN A 115 -0.34 -11.21 -12.41
CA ASN A 115 -0.28 -9.75 -12.36
C ASN A 115 0.71 -9.27 -11.29
N ALA A 116 0.73 -9.92 -10.12
CA ALA A 116 1.69 -9.64 -9.05
C ALA A 116 3.13 -9.90 -9.51
N ALA A 117 3.37 -11.04 -10.17
CA ALA A 117 4.65 -11.38 -10.79
C ALA A 117 5.09 -10.34 -11.82
N ALA A 118 4.18 -9.91 -12.71
CA ALA A 118 4.49 -8.92 -13.74
C ALA A 118 4.96 -7.57 -13.15
N VAL A 119 4.28 -7.07 -12.12
CA VAL A 119 4.69 -5.85 -11.40
C VAL A 119 6.04 -6.06 -10.71
N THR A 120 6.21 -7.17 -9.98
CA THR A 120 7.46 -7.48 -9.28
C THR A 120 8.64 -7.51 -10.25
N LYS A 121 8.52 -8.27 -11.34
CA LYS A 121 9.53 -8.36 -12.40
C LYS A 121 9.91 -7.00 -12.99
N ALA A 122 8.91 -6.17 -13.28
CA ALA A 122 9.13 -4.86 -13.87
C ALA A 122 9.86 -3.91 -12.90
N VAL A 123 9.45 -3.88 -11.64
CA VAL A 123 10.07 -3.06 -10.59
C VAL A 123 11.50 -3.52 -10.31
N LYS A 124 11.75 -4.83 -10.20
CA LYS A 124 13.10 -5.38 -9.94
C LYS A 124 14.11 -5.07 -11.05
N LYS A 125 13.66 -4.75 -12.27
CA LYS A 125 14.55 -4.34 -13.37
C LYS A 125 15.09 -2.93 -13.22
N VAL A 126 14.39 -2.06 -12.49
CA VAL A 126 14.68 -0.61 -12.45
C VAL A 126 15.28 -0.15 -11.13
N THR A 127 15.38 -1.02 -10.13
CA THR A 127 16.05 -0.71 -8.86
C THR A 127 16.92 -1.87 -8.38
N LYS A 128 18.01 -1.53 -7.69
CA LYS A 128 18.84 -2.48 -6.94
C LYS A 128 18.53 -2.47 -5.45
N LYS A 129 17.72 -1.52 -4.98
CA LYS A 129 17.28 -1.47 -3.59
C LYS A 129 16.33 -2.63 -3.31
N PRO A 130 16.27 -3.12 -2.05
CA PRO A 130 15.34 -4.18 -1.69
C PRO A 130 13.89 -3.82 -2.02
N VAL A 131 13.15 -4.77 -2.57
CA VAL A 131 11.74 -4.65 -2.97
C VAL A 131 10.89 -5.61 -2.17
N ILE A 132 9.96 -5.06 -1.39
CA ILE A 132 8.98 -5.80 -0.59
C ILE A 132 7.63 -5.66 -1.30
N ILE A 133 6.92 -6.78 -1.51
CA ILE A 133 5.59 -6.76 -2.13
C ILE A 133 4.53 -6.87 -1.05
N LYS A 134 3.63 -5.87 -0.99
CA LYS A 134 2.52 -5.85 -0.02
C LYS A 134 1.27 -6.50 -0.61
N LEU A 135 0.90 -7.65 -0.02
CA LEU A 135 -0.16 -8.51 -0.53
C LEU A 135 -1.54 -8.19 0.03
N SER A 136 -2.56 -8.49 -0.78
CA SER A 136 -3.97 -8.39 -0.42
C SER A 136 -4.44 -9.63 0.33
N PRO A 137 -5.22 -9.48 1.42
CA PRO A 137 -5.89 -10.60 2.06
C PRO A 137 -7.17 -11.05 1.34
N ASN A 138 -7.61 -10.31 0.31
CA ASN A 138 -8.87 -10.56 -0.39
C ASN A 138 -8.70 -11.58 -1.53
N VAL A 139 -8.07 -12.70 -1.20
CA VAL A 139 -7.72 -13.79 -2.12
C VAL A 139 -7.98 -15.14 -1.44
N THR A 140 -8.12 -16.18 -2.24
CA THR A 140 -8.32 -17.55 -1.73
C THR A 140 -7.01 -18.14 -1.21
N ASP A 141 -5.92 -18.00 -1.97
CA ASP A 141 -4.58 -18.47 -1.62
C ASP A 141 -3.57 -17.33 -1.73
N ILE A 142 -3.10 -16.83 -0.59
CA ILE A 142 -2.12 -15.75 -0.55
C ILE A 142 -0.70 -16.28 -0.79
N ALA A 143 -0.45 -17.56 -0.47
CA ALA A 143 0.85 -18.18 -0.66
C ALA A 143 1.18 -18.37 -2.15
N GLU A 144 0.19 -18.64 -3.00
CA GLU A 144 0.36 -18.69 -4.46
C GLU A 144 0.91 -17.34 -4.99
N ILE A 145 0.33 -16.23 -4.53
CA ILE A 145 0.75 -14.89 -4.95
C ILE A 145 2.14 -14.55 -4.40
N ALA A 146 2.41 -14.91 -3.14
CA ALA A 146 3.72 -14.70 -2.52
C ALA A 146 4.83 -15.42 -3.29
N LYS A 147 4.63 -16.71 -3.62
CA LYS A 147 5.57 -17.51 -4.41
C LYS A 147 5.80 -16.94 -5.81
N ALA A 148 4.76 -16.43 -6.44
CA ALA A 148 4.88 -15.78 -7.76
C ALA A 148 5.73 -14.51 -7.70
N CYS A 149 5.60 -13.70 -6.63
CA CYS A 149 6.44 -12.54 -6.41
C CYS A 149 7.90 -12.92 -6.09
N GLU A 150 8.10 -13.94 -5.26
CA GLU A 150 9.42 -14.46 -4.91
C GLU A 150 10.17 -14.97 -6.16
N ALA A 151 9.48 -15.71 -7.04
CA ALA A 151 10.03 -16.21 -8.29
C ALA A 151 10.53 -15.10 -9.24
N GLU A 152 9.97 -13.90 -9.16
CA GLU A 152 10.40 -12.72 -9.92
C GLU A 152 11.38 -11.84 -9.14
N GLY A 153 11.88 -12.30 -8.01
CA GLY A 153 12.99 -11.69 -7.26
C GLY A 153 12.56 -10.66 -6.22
N ALA A 154 11.35 -10.74 -5.67
CA ALA A 154 11.00 -9.96 -4.49
C ALA A 154 11.96 -10.31 -3.33
N ASP A 155 12.47 -9.27 -2.64
CA ASP A 155 13.38 -9.45 -1.50
C ASP A 155 12.61 -9.70 -0.19
N GLY A 156 11.30 -9.45 -0.20
CA GLY A 156 10.43 -9.70 0.95
C GLY A 156 8.96 -9.55 0.59
N ILE A 157 8.13 -10.05 1.51
CA ILE A 157 6.67 -9.97 1.41
C ILE A 157 6.13 -9.29 2.67
N SER A 158 5.26 -8.29 2.52
CA SER A 158 4.52 -7.72 3.65
C SER A 158 3.05 -8.14 3.62
N LEU A 159 2.54 -8.53 4.77
CA LEU A 159 1.21 -9.06 4.99
C LEU A 159 0.57 -8.39 6.21
N ILE A 160 -0.64 -8.01 6.11
CA ILE A 160 -1.61 -8.00 5.03
C ILE A 160 -2.13 -6.57 4.81
N ASN A 161 -2.64 -6.27 3.60
CA ASN A 161 -3.49 -5.09 3.42
C ASN A 161 -4.85 -5.32 4.11
N THR A 162 -5.78 -4.39 4.00
CA THR A 162 -7.08 -4.43 4.67
C THR A 162 -8.03 -5.46 4.03
N LEU A 163 -8.87 -6.08 4.86
CA LEU A 163 -9.99 -6.91 4.39
C LEU A 163 -11.12 -6.02 3.85
N LEU A 164 -11.70 -6.39 2.73
CA LEU A 164 -12.87 -5.67 2.20
C LEU A 164 -14.07 -5.89 3.11
N GLY A 165 -14.73 -4.79 3.51
CA GLY A 165 -15.89 -4.81 4.36
C GLY A 165 -16.84 -3.66 4.11
N MET A 166 -17.97 -3.65 4.83
CA MET A 166 -19.01 -2.63 4.77
C MET A 166 -19.64 -2.45 6.14
N LYS A 167 -20.03 -1.20 6.44
CA LYS A 167 -20.90 -0.88 7.60
C LYS A 167 -22.14 -0.15 7.11
N ILE A 168 -23.29 -0.54 7.64
CA ILE A 168 -24.58 0.10 7.35
C ILE A 168 -25.08 0.80 8.61
N ASP A 169 -25.49 2.05 8.46
CA ASP A 169 -26.21 2.78 9.49
C ASP A 169 -27.65 2.25 9.55
N LEU A 170 -28.02 1.65 10.69
CA LEU A 170 -29.32 1.01 10.88
C LEU A 170 -30.49 2.01 10.91
N LYS A 171 -30.23 3.28 11.23
CA LYS A 171 -31.27 4.34 11.25
C LYS A 171 -31.58 4.81 9.84
N THR A 172 -30.54 5.12 9.08
CA THR A 172 -30.67 5.63 7.69
C THR A 172 -30.78 4.53 6.66
N LYS A 173 -30.42 3.27 7.02
CA LYS A 173 -30.35 2.09 6.13
C LYS A 173 -29.41 2.29 4.94
N LYS A 174 -28.37 3.13 5.11
CA LYS A 174 -27.39 3.46 4.08
C LYS A 174 -25.99 3.04 4.51
N PRO A 175 -25.07 2.75 3.57
CA PRO A 175 -23.65 2.59 3.88
C PRO A 175 -23.09 3.84 4.55
N VAL A 176 -22.23 3.66 5.56
CA VAL A 176 -21.61 4.78 6.29
C VAL A 176 -20.51 5.47 5.49
N LEU A 177 -19.88 4.77 4.54
CA LEU A 177 -18.88 5.33 3.64
C LEU A 177 -19.52 5.77 2.33
N ALA A 178 -19.08 6.89 1.77
CA ALA A 178 -19.52 7.36 0.45
C ALA A 178 -19.26 6.34 -0.65
N ASN A 179 -18.15 5.62 -0.56
CA ASN A 179 -17.74 4.56 -1.49
C ASN A 179 -18.45 3.20 -1.21
N LYS A 180 -19.41 3.17 -0.29
CA LYS A 180 -20.17 2.01 0.19
C LYS A 180 -19.32 0.99 0.95
N ALA A 181 -18.30 0.41 0.32
CA ALA A 181 -17.35 -0.52 0.92
C ALA A 181 -16.00 0.16 1.19
N GLY A 182 -15.21 -0.44 2.07
CA GLY A 182 -13.86 0.00 2.41
C GLY A 182 -13.03 -1.12 3.01
N GLY A 183 -11.77 -0.84 3.28
CA GLY A 183 -10.86 -1.76 3.93
C GLY A 183 -11.03 -1.75 5.44
N VAL A 184 -11.19 -2.92 6.04
CA VAL A 184 -11.22 -3.14 7.49
C VAL A 184 -9.80 -3.36 8.00
N SER A 185 -9.42 -2.63 9.05
CA SER A 185 -8.18 -2.81 9.80
C SER A 185 -8.44 -2.82 11.30
N GLY A 186 -7.48 -3.30 12.08
CA GLY A 186 -7.56 -3.30 13.54
C GLY A 186 -7.57 -4.71 14.15
N PRO A 187 -7.81 -4.83 15.46
CA PRO A 187 -7.75 -6.11 16.18
C PRO A 187 -8.62 -7.22 15.59
N ALA A 188 -9.77 -6.86 14.99
CA ALA A 188 -10.70 -7.83 14.41
C ALA A 188 -10.08 -8.71 13.31
N ILE A 189 -9.13 -8.18 12.53
CA ILE A 189 -8.49 -8.93 11.43
C ILE A 189 -7.18 -9.63 11.83
N LYS A 190 -6.69 -9.44 13.06
CA LYS A 190 -5.42 -10.02 13.52
C LYS A 190 -5.35 -11.55 13.34
N PRO A 191 -6.37 -12.35 13.69
CA PRO A 191 -6.32 -13.81 13.49
C PRO A 191 -6.18 -14.20 12.00
N VAL A 192 -6.80 -13.41 11.10
CA VAL A 192 -6.69 -13.64 9.66
C VAL A 192 -5.27 -13.34 9.18
N ALA A 193 -4.69 -12.22 9.64
CA ALA A 193 -3.32 -11.85 9.31
C ALA A 193 -2.32 -12.93 9.76
N VAL A 194 -2.43 -13.40 11.01
CA VAL A 194 -1.56 -14.45 11.56
C VAL A 194 -1.67 -15.74 10.75
N ARG A 195 -2.89 -16.17 10.40
CA ARG A 195 -3.09 -17.36 9.55
C ARG A 195 -2.41 -17.19 8.18
N MET A 196 -2.58 -16.05 7.53
CA MET A 196 -1.99 -15.81 6.20
C MET A 196 -0.47 -15.71 6.22
N ILE A 197 0.12 -15.27 7.33
CA ILE A 197 1.59 -15.27 7.50
C ILE A 197 2.11 -16.70 7.70
N TYR A 198 1.34 -17.56 8.32
CA TYR A 198 1.73 -18.95 8.58
C TYR A 198 1.69 -19.84 7.32
N GLN A 199 0.82 -19.53 6.37
CA GLN A 199 0.72 -20.25 5.07
C GLN A 199 1.94 -20.04 4.18
#